data_bd1749be79190704a06b104e4afe482c
#
_entry.id   bd1749be79190704a06b104e4afe482c
#
_cell.length_a   1.000
_cell.length_b   1.000
_cell.length_c   1.000
_cell.angle_alpha   90.00
_cell.angle_beta   90.00
_cell.angle_gamma   90.00
#
_symmetry.space_group_name_H-M   'P 1'
#
loop_
_entity.id
_entity.type
_entity.pdbx_description
1 polymer ?
#
loop_
_entity_poly.entity_id
_entity_poly.type
_entity_poly.pdbx_seq_one_letter_code
_entity_poly.pdbx_strand_id
1 'polypeptide(L)'
;MKFGLFMYCTVGRRNELEQGMAGRKPELYQRMLSEIAQYAEFADQAGYFGFGHPEHHLQIEGFEISNDPCLMAMWLGSHSKKMKVITCGFVSTANNPLQTAEKIATLDHMLGGRFGVGLVRGYQARWVENYKVLPELSAVGPWNAKTEADDINREYFAEFVDIVVTALKSETMNYQGKYWSFPPKDFVNPHDHPVYSNYGQGVDNNMAISEIGIAPKP
;
A
#
# COMPACT_ATOMS: atom_id res chain seq x y z
N MET A 1 -25.33 -10.28 -7.07
CA MET A 1 -24.00 -10.11 -7.69
C MET A 1 -23.45 -8.76 -7.26
N LYS A 2 -22.15 -8.64 -7.01
CA LYS A 2 -21.51 -7.37 -6.65
C LYS A 2 -20.61 -6.94 -7.80
N PHE A 3 -20.73 -5.70 -8.25
CA PHE A 3 -19.90 -5.13 -9.31
C PHE A 3 -18.95 -4.10 -8.72
N GLY A 4 -17.69 -4.16 -9.12
CA GLY A 4 -16.68 -3.16 -8.81
C GLY A 4 -16.21 -2.47 -10.09
N LEU A 5 -15.75 -1.24 -9.96
CA LEU A 5 -15.05 -0.51 -10.99
C LEU A 5 -13.56 -0.52 -10.67
N PHE A 6 -12.72 -0.75 -11.67
CA PHE A 6 -11.27 -0.62 -11.54
C PHE A 6 -10.77 0.33 -12.61
N MET A 7 -9.95 1.30 -12.21
CA MET A 7 -9.39 2.27 -13.13
C MET A 7 -7.90 2.46 -12.96
N TYR A 8 -7.21 2.54 -14.08
CA TYR A 8 -5.89 3.12 -14.16
C TYR A 8 -6.00 4.64 -14.16
N CYS A 9 -5.26 5.31 -13.29
CA CYS A 9 -5.24 6.76 -13.19
C CYS A 9 -4.38 7.35 -14.34
N THR A 10 -4.87 7.25 -15.57
CA THR A 10 -4.17 7.74 -16.76
C THR A 10 -4.47 9.21 -16.98
N VAL A 11 -3.43 10.04 -17.10
CA VAL A 11 -3.57 11.45 -17.44
C VAL A 11 -3.46 11.66 -18.94
N GLY A 12 -4.33 12.51 -19.47
CA GLY A 12 -4.32 12.84 -20.89
C GLY A 12 -5.11 11.89 -21.78
N ARG A 13 -5.58 12.45 -22.88
CA ARG A 13 -6.19 11.73 -23.99
C ARG A 13 -5.09 11.22 -24.91
N ARG A 14 -5.42 10.33 -25.83
CA ARG A 14 -4.46 9.72 -26.75
C ARG A 14 -3.53 10.75 -27.43
N ASN A 15 -4.10 11.81 -27.99
CA ASN A 15 -3.33 12.86 -28.67
C ASN A 15 -2.40 13.65 -27.71
N GLU A 16 -2.74 13.76 -26.44
CA GLU A 16 -1.93 14.43 -25.41
C GLU A 16 -0.80 13.51 -24.94
N LEU A 17 -1.06 12.20 -24.85
CA LEU A 17 -0.05 11.19 -24.54
C LEU A 17 0.98 11.08 -25.67
N GLU A 18 0.52 11.14 -26.92
CA GLU A 18 1.38 11.11 -28.11
C GLU A 18 2.35 12.31 -28.20
N GLN A 19 2.01 13.43 -27.57
CA GLN A 19 2.92 14.59 -27.43
C GLN A 19 4.07 14.34 -26.44
N GLY A 20 3.98 13.27 -25.66
CA GLY A 20 4.97 12.89 -24.66
C GLY A 20 4.87 13.65 -23.32
N MET A 21 5.42 13.05 -22.30
CA MET A 21 5.55 13.61 -20.94
C MET A 21 4.22 14.11 -20.31
N ALA A 22 3.09 13.50 -20.68
CA ALA A 22 1.77 13.92 -20.20
C ALA A 22 1.66 13.87 -18.67
N GLY A 23 2.32 12.91 -18.03
CA GLY A 23 2.36 12.80 -16.56
C GLY A 23 3.05 13.94 -15.83
N ARG A 24 3.81 14.79 -16.55
CA ARG A 24 4.48 15.96 -15.99
C ARG A 24 3.71 17.26 -16.20
N LYS A 25 2.53 17.20 -16.82
CA LYS A 25 1.69 18.37 -17.09
C LYS A 25 0.67 18.54 -15.98
N PRO A 26 0.77 19.58 -15.11
CA PRO A 26 -0.11 19.74 -13.95
C PRO A 26 -1.59 19.84 -14.34
N GLU A 27 -1.92 20.51 -15.43
CA GLU A 27 -3.29 20.67 -15.92
C GLU A 27 -3.93 19.34 -16.31
N LEU A 28 -3.17 18.40 -16.86
CA LEU A 28 -3.68 17.07 -17.18
C LEU A 28 -3.91 16.23 -15.92
N TYR A 29 -3.01 16.35 -14.94
CA TYR A 29 -3.16 15.67 -13.66
C TYR A 29 -4.38 16.18 -12.89
N GLN A 30 -4.59 17.52 -12.83
CA GLN A 30 -5.76 18.11 -12.20
C GLN A 30 -7.07 17.68 -12.88
N ARG A 31 -7.06 17.62 -14.21
CA ARG A 31 -8.21 17.11 -14.96
C ARG A 31 -8.49 15.64 -14.62
N MET A 32 -7.49 14.78 -14.58
CA MET A 32 -7.63 13.38 -14.21
C MET A 32 -8.23 13.23 -12.81
N LEU A 33 -7.77 13.99 -11.82
CA LEU A 33 -8.32 13.96 -10.47
C LEU A 33 -9.81 14.34 -10.47
N SER A 34 -10.20 15.38 -11.23
CA SER A 34 -11.60 15.79 -11.36
C SER A 34 -12.47 14.71 -12.05
N GLU A 35 -11.97 14.09 -13.10
CA GLU A 35 -12.68 13.03 -13.82
C GLU A 35 -12.88 11.78 -12.95
N ILE A 36 -11.83 11.36 -12.21
CA ILE A 36 -11.92 10.22 -11.27
C ILE A 36 -12.90 10.50 -10.13
N ALA A 37 -12.95 11.73 -9.61
CA ALA A 37 -13.93 12.12 -8.61
C ALA A 37 -15.36 11.97 -9.15
N GLN A 38 -15.64 12.43 -10.38
CA GLN A 38 -16.94 12.26 -11.01
C GLN A 38 -17.32 10.78 -11.21
N TYR A 39 -16.34 9.94 -11.60
CA TYR A 39 -16.58 8.48 -11.70
C TYR A 39 -16.87 7.85 -10.34
N ALA A 40 -16.18 8.30 -9.28
CA ALA A 40 -16.44 7.82 -7.92
C ALA A 40 -17.85 8.20 -7.45
N GLU A 41 -18.27 9.45 -7.66
CA GLU A 41 -19.63 9.90 -7.35
C GLU A 41 -20.69 9.12 -8.13
N PHE A 42 -20.49 8.95 -9.44
CA PHE A 42 -21.40 8.17 -10.28
C PHE A 42 -21.49 6.70 -9.83
N ALA A 43 -20.36 6.06 -9.59
CA ALA A 43 -20.32 4.67 -9.17
C ALA A 43 -21.00 4.44 -7.82
N ASP A 44 -20.79 5.38 -6.85
CA ASP A 44 -21.46 5.34 -5.55
C ASP A 44 -22.98 5.48 -5.68
N GLN A 45 -23.46 6.42 -6.52
CA GLN A 45 -24.89 6.65 -6.79
C GLN A 45 -25.52 5.48 -7.52
N ALA A 46 -24.80 4.88 -8.47
CA ALA A 46 -25.25 3.72 -9.25
C ALA A 46 -25.22 2.40 -8.46
N GLY A 47 -24.72 2.42 -7.21
CA GLY A 47 -24.70 1.25 -6.33
C GLY A 47 -23.60 0.24 -6.64
N TYR A 48 -22.48 0.66 -7.20
CA TYR A 48 -21.30 -0.19 -7.33
C TYR A 48 -20.80 -0.60 -5.94
N PHE A 49 -20.29 -1.81 -5.83
CA PHE A 49 -19.75 -2.35 -4.59
C PHE A 49 -18.45 -1.64 -4.18
N GLY A 50 -17.60 -1.34 -5.13
CA GLY A 50 -16.32 -0.69 -4.85
C GLY A 50 -15.65 -0.11 -6.09
N PHE A 51 -14.68 0.77 -5.83
CA PHE A 51 -13.83 1.39 -6.82
C PHE A 51 -12.37 1.04 -6.50
N GLY A 52 -11.70 0.38 -7.43
CA GLY A 52 -10.30 -0.06 -7.31
C GLY A 52 -9.34 0.83 -8.10
N HIS A 53 -8.15 1.03 -7.54
CA HIS A 53 -7.02 1.73 -8.20
C HIS A 53 -5.68 1.05 -7.84
N PRO A 54 -4.67 1.12 -8.72
CA PRO A 54 -3.35 0.51 -8.49
C PRO A 54 -2.38 1.43 -7.71
N GLU A 55 -1.19 0.90 -7.45
CA GLU A 55 0.01 1.66 -7.08
C GLU A 55 1.04 1.54 -8.21
N HIS A 56 1.38 2.67 -8.85
CA HIS A 56 2.38 2.75 -9.91
C HIS A 56 3.19 4.04 -9.80
N HIS A 57 4.48 3.96 -10.05
CA HIS A 57 5.40 5.08 -9.85
C HIS A 57 6.17 5.43 -11.14
N LEU A 58 6.70 6.66 -11.18
CA LEU A 58 7.60 7.15 -12.22
C LEU A 58 7.01 7.12 -13.65
N GLN A 59 5.69 7.23 -13.77
CA GLN A 59 4.96 7.16 -15.05
C GLN A 59 4.89 8.53 -15.72
N ILE A 60 6.05 9.05 -16.13
CA ILE A 60 6.17 10.40 -16.70
C ILE A 60 5.45 10.56 -18.04
N GLU A 61 5.21 9.49 -18.75
CA GLU A 61 4.42 9.45 -19.98
C GLU A 61 2.94 9.71 -19.76
N GLY A 62 2.43 9.47 -18.56
CA GLY A 62 1.05 9.75 -18.21
C GLY A 62 0.14 8.54 -18.04
N PHE A 63 0.64 7.32 -18.24
CA PHE A 63 -0.11 6.11 -17.92
C PHE A 63 -0.05 5.76 -16.45
N GLU A 64 -1.19 5.34 -15.88
CA GLU A 64 -1.25 4.69 -14.57
C GLU A 64 -0.62 5.52 -13.42
N ILE A 65 -0.87 6.84 -13.40
CA ILE A 65 -0.32 7.71 -12.36
C ILE A 65 -1.13 7.58 -11.06
N SER A 66 -0.74 6.66 -10.23
CA SER A 66 -1.26 6.46 -8.87
C SER A 66 -0.11 6.11 -7.94
N ASN A 67 0.72 7.09 -7.65
CA ASN A 67 1.98 6.91 -6.95
C ASN A 67 1.87 6.81 -5.43
N ASP A 68 0.71 7.15 -4.87
CA ASP A 68 0.40 6.94 -3.46
C ASP A 68 -1.02 6.36 -3.32
N PRO A 69 -1.13 5.06 -3.00
CA PRO A 69 -2.43 4.42 -2.89
C PRO A 69 -3.28 4.96 -1.74
N CYS A 70 -2.67 5.49 -0.68
CA CYS A 70 -3.41 6.05 0.44
C CYS A 70 -4.04 7.39 0.09
N LEU A 71 -3.28 8.28 -0.54
CA LEU A 71 -3.79 9.58 -0.98
C LEU A 71 -4.89 9.43 -2.03
N MET A 72 -4.73 8.49 -2.97
CA MET A 72 -5.75 8.20 -3.97
C MET A 72 -7.01 7.59 -3.32
N ALA A 73 -6.86 6.69 -2.37
CA ALA A 73 -7.98 6.14 -1.61
C ALA A 73 -8.75 7.22 -0.86
N MET A 74 -8.06 8.17 -0.24
CA MET A 74 -8.68 9.32 0.44
C MET A 74 -9.41 10.23 -0.54
N TRP A 75 -8.81 10.48 -1.72
CA TRP A 75 -9.47 11.27 -2.76
C TRP A 75 -10.78 10.63 -3.22
N LEU A 76 -10.75 9.35 -3.57
CA LEU A 76 -11.96 8.59 -3.95
C LEU A 76 -12.98 8.50 -2.82
N GLY A 77 -12.51 8.30 -1.60
CA GLY A 77 -13.36 8.19 -0.41
C GLY A 77 -14.07 9.49 -0.04
N SER A 78 -13.46 10.64 -0.33
CA SER A 78 -14.08 11.96 -0.13
C SER A 78 -15.20 12.25 -1.14
N HIS A 79 -15.16 11.60 -2.30
CA HIS A 79 -16.16 11.69 -3.37
C HIS A 79 -17.16 10.53 -3.41
N SER A 80 -17.18 9.70 -2.37
CA SER A 80 -18.12 8.58 -2.24
C SER A 80 -18.59 8.43 -0.80
N LYS A 81 -19.78 7.82 -0.58
CA LYS A 81 -20.38 7.70 0.76
C LYS A 81 -20.64 6.24 1.16
N LYS A 82 -20.86 5.35 0.21
CA LYS A 82 -21.34 3.98 0.46
C LYS A 82 -20.42 2.90 -0.09
N MET A 83 -19.87 3.10 -1.29
CA MET A 83 -19.06 2.10 -1.93
C MET A 83 -17.71 1.92 -1.21
N LYS A 84 -17.13 0.73 -1.34
CA LYS A 84 -15.76 0.45 -0.88
C LYS A 84 -14.74 1.17 -1.78
N VAL A 85 -13.68 1.68 -1.18
CA VAL A 85 -12.49 2.15 -1.90
C VAL A 85 -11.41 1.10 -1.74
N ILE A 86 -10.86 0.63 -2.85
CA ILE A 86 -10.01 -0.57 -2.85
C ILE A 86 -8.66 -0.25 -3.50
N THR A 87 -7.57 -0.40 -2.75
CA THR A 87 -6.25 -0.41 -3.39
C THR A 87 -6.01 -1.78 -4.03
N CYS A 88 -5.59 -1.79 -5.29
CA CYS A 88 -5.30 -3.02 -6.02
C CYS A 88 -3.89 -2.96 -6.66
N GLY A 89 -2.88 -2.83 -5.81
CA GLY A 89 -2.77 -2.87 -4.33
C GLY A 89 -1.45 -2.28 -3.88
N PHE A 90 -1.18 -2.38 -2.61
CA PHE A 90 0.15 -2.04 -2.09
C PHE A 90 1.20 -3.00 -2.65
N VAL A 91 2.26 -2.43 -3.18
CA VAL A 91 3.34 -3.22 -3.77
C VAL A 91 4.37 -3.58 -2.72
N SER A 92 4.45 -4.87 -2.40
CA SER A 92 5.29 -5.36 -1.30
C SER A 92 6.76 -4.98 -1.43
N THR A 93 7.32 -5.00 -2.64
CA THR A 93 8.72 -4.67 -2.88
C THR A 93 9.07 -3.20 -2.63
N ALA A 94 8.08 -2.30 -2.64
CA ALA A 94 8.24 -0.86 -2.46
C ALA A 94 7.76 -0.35 -1.09
N ASN A 95 7.19 -1.23 -0.25
CA ASN A 95 6.58 -0.84 1.02
C ASN A 95 7.14 -1.64 2.20
N ASN A 96 7.25 -0.99 3.36
CA ASN A 96 7.52 -1.68 4.62
C ASN A 96 6.22 -2.33 5.13
N PRO A 97 6.21 -3.62 5.50
CA PRO A 97 4.98 -4.31 5.88
C PRO A 97 4.31 -3.74 7.14
N LEU A 98 5.09 -3.32 8.14
CA LEU A 98 4.54 -2.76 9.37
C LEU A 98 3.88 -1.39 9.11
N GLN A 99 4.55 -0.51 8.35
CA GLN A 99 3.96 0.76 7.92
C GLN A 99 2.71 0.54 7.05
N THR A 100 2.70 -0.50 6.24
CA THR A 100 1.53 -0.84 5.42
C THR A 100 0.34 -1.23 6.29
N ALA A 101 0.56 -2.00 7.36
CA ALA A 101 -0.48 -2.33 8.31
C ALA A 101 -1.05 -1.09 9.02
N GLU A 102 -0.20 -0.16 9.46
CA GLU A 102 -0.64 1.11 10.04
C GLU A 102 -1.45 1.97 9.06
N LYS A 103 -1.01 2.07 7.81
CA LYS A 103 -1.74 2.78 6.75
C LYS A 103 -3.12 2.16 6.49
N ILE A 104 -3.21 0.82 6.45
CA ILE A 104 -4.47 0.09 6.26
C ILE A 104 -5.44 0.40 7.41
N ALA A 105 -4.99 0.27 8.65
CA ALA A 105 -5.81 0.55 9.83
C ALA A 105 -6.27 2.01 9.87
N THR A 106 -5.36 2.96 9.59
CA THR A 106 -5.69 4.38 9.53
C THR A 106 -6.75 4.68 8.46
N LEU A 107 -6.56 4.14 7.24
CA LEU A 107 -7.51 4.34 6.14
C LEU A 107 -8.88 3.71 6.43
N ASP A 108 -8.93 2.56 7.09
CA ASP A 108 -10.19 1.94 7.48
C ASP A 108 -11.00 2.84 8.40
N HIS A 109 -10.37 3.45 9.41
CA HIS A 109 -11.01 4.45 10.26
C HIS A 109 -11.42 5.71 9.50
N MET A 110 -10.53 6.30 8.69
CA MET A 110 -10.83 7.52 7.94
C MET A 110 -11.95 7.34 6.93
N LEU A 111 -12.11 6.14 6.38
CA LEU A 111 -13.16 5.78 5.42
C LEU A 111 -14.37 5.12 6.06
N GLY A 112 -14.43 5.03 7.41
CA GLY A 112 -15.55 4.46 8.14
C GLY A 112 -15.84 3.00 7.79
N GLY A 113 -14.82 2.16 7.76
CA GLY A 113 -14.92 0.73 7.43
C GLY A 113 -15.17 0.45 5.95
N ARG A 114 -14.94 1.42 5.05
CA ARG A 114 -15.13 1.27 3.60
C ARG A 114 -13.84 0.97 2.84
N PHE A 115 -12.73 0.80 3.53
CA PHE A 115 -11.48 0.49 2.87
C PHE A 115 -11.37 -0.99 2.51
N GLY A 116 -10.86 -1.26 1.33
CA GLY A 116 -10.50 -2.58 0.85
C GLY A 116 -9.04 -2.59 0.42
N VAL A 117 -8.34 -3.70 0.67
CA VAL A 117 -6.91 -3.78 0.37
C VAL A 117 -6.58 -4.96 -0.51
N GLY A 118 -5.77 -4.71 -1.54
CA GLY A 118 -5.02 -5.71 -2.27
C GLY A 118 -3.53 -5.56 -1.98
N LEU A 119 -2.81 -6.66 -1.96
CA LEU A 119 -1.37 -6.71 -1.83
C LEU A 119 -0.79 -7.36 -3.08
N VAL A 120 0.28 -6.80 -3.65
CA VAL A 120 0.86 -7.25 -4.91
C VAL A 120 2.38 -7.28 -4.85
N ARG A 121 3.02 -8.08 -5.73
CA ARG A 121 4.48 -8.26 -5.71
C ARG A 121 5.28 -7.16 -6.42
N GLY A 122 4.68 -6.49 -7.40
CA GLY A 122 5.38 -5.51 -8.23
C GLY A 122 6.06 -6.13 -9.47
N TYR A 123 5.75 -5.61 -10.65
CA TYR A 123 6.21 -6.19 -11.91
C TYR A 123 7.00 -5.21 -12.80
N GLN A 124 6.89 -3.92 -12.57
CA GLN A 124 7.59 -2.93 -13.39
C GLN A 124 8.98 -2.62 -12.82
N ALA A 125 10.01 -3.03 -13.54
CA ALA A 125 11.40 -2.79 -13.15
C ALA A 125 11.72 -1.30 -12.95
N ARG A 126 11.13 -0.42 -13.77
CA ARG A 126 11.33 1.04 -13.71
C ARG A 126 11.25 1.60 -12.29
N TRP A 127 10.28 1.17 -11.51
CA TRP A 127 10.11 1.69 -10.16
C TRP A 127 10.43 0.67 -9.06
N VAL A 128 10.27 -0.63 -9.31
CA VAL A 128 10.68 -1.65 -8.33
C VAL A 128 12.16 -1.50 -8.01
N GLU A 129 13.02 -1.39 -9.01
CA GLU A 129 14.47 -1.26 -8.81
C GLU A 129 14.87 0.06 -8.11
N ASN A 130 14.04 1.09 -8.20
CA ASN A 130 14.29 2.38 -7.53
C ASN A 130 13.69 2.47 -6.13
N TYR A 131 12.64 1.72 -5.83
CA TYR A 131 11.91 1.80 -4.55
C TYR A 131 12.04 0.54 -3.68
N LYS A 132 12.66 -0.52 -4.17
CA LYS A 132 12.79 -1.77 -3.41
C LYS A 132 13.37 -1.55 -2.01
N VAL A 133 12.68 -2.10 -1.03
CA VAL A 133 13.02 -1.94 0.40
C VAL A 133 14.16 -2.84 0.85
N LEU A 134 14.50 -3.86 0.07
CA LEU A 134 15.62 -4.77 0.31
C LEU A 134 16.44 -4.96 -0.98
N PRO A 135 17.76 -5.03 -0.90
CA PRO A 135 18.64 -5.11 -2.08
C PRO A 135 18.40 -6.33 -2.97
N GLU A 136 18.05 -7.47 -2.40
CA GLU A 136 17.81 -8.75 -3.08
C GLU A 136 16.52 -8.80 -3.88
N LEU A 137 15.60 -7.86 -3.67
CA LEU A 137 14.35 -7.81 -4.39
C LEU A 137 14.53 -7.26 -5.80
N SER A 138 13.71 -7.73 -6.72
CA SER A 138 13.65 -7.24 -8.09
C SER A 138 12.21 -7.27 -8.62
N ALA A 139 11.99 -6.69 -9.79
CA ALA A 139 10.70 -6.78 -10.45
C ALA A 139 10.35 -8.24 -10.81
N VAL A 140 9.08 -8.59 -10.67
CA VAL A 140 8.57 -9.89 -11.11
C VAL A 140 8.77 -10.03 -12.63
N GLY A 141 9.43 -11.10 -13.03
CA GLY A 141 9.62 -11.42 -14.43
C GLY A 141 8.33 -11.84 -15.14
N PRO A 142 8.37 -12.09 -16.45
CA PRO A 142 7.24 -12.60 -17.19
C PRO A 142 6.67 -13.87 -16.53
N TRP A 143 5.36 -14.03 -16.57
CA TRP A 143 4.65 -15.14 -15.92
C TRP A 143 5.14 -16.54 -16.31
N ASN A 144 5.76 -16.67 -17.48
CA ASN A 144 6.30 -17.92 -18.03
C ASN A 144 7.81 -18.12 -17.77
N ALA A 145 8.47 -17.16 -17.10
CA ALA A 145 9.89 -17.24 -16.78
C ALA A 145 10.07 -17.37 -15.26
N LYS A 146 10.30 -18.61 -14.80
CA LYS A 146 10.72 -18.84 -13.43
C LYS A 146 12.21 -18.54 -13.29
N THR A 147 12.53 -17.57 -12.44
CA THR A 147 13.90 -17.19 -12.10
C THR A 147 14.09 -17.25 -10.59
N GLU A 148 15.32 -17.34 -10.13
CA GLU A 148 15.66 -17.23 -8.70
C GLU A 148 15.09 -15.93 -8.08
N ALA A 149 15.16 -14.83 -8.82
CA ALA A 149 14.58 -13.55 -8.40
C ALA A 149 13.05 -13.62 -8.22
N ASP A 150 12.33 -14.38 -9.04
CA ASP A 150 10.89 -14.58 -8.88
C ASP A 150 10.58 -15.43 -7.64
N ASP A 151 11.41 -16.43 -7.33
CA ASP A 151 11.26 -17.24 -6.13
C ASP A 151 11.54 -16.41 -4.86
N ILE A 152 12.58 -15.58 -4.85
CA ILE A 152 12.86 -14.63 -3.76
C ILE A 152 11.68 -13.68 -3.56
N ASN A 153 11.14 -13.11 -4.62
CA ASN A 153 9.99 -12.20 -4.55
C ASN A 153 8.72 -12.89 -4.04
N ARG A 154 8.51 -14.18 -4.35
CA ARG A 154 7.37 -14.95 -3.83
C ARG A 154 7.49 -15.18 -2.33
N GLU A 155 8.66 -15.57 -1.90
CA GLU A 155 8.95 -15.84 -0.49
C GLU A 155 8.82 -14.55 0.33
N TYR A 156 9.43 -13.46 -0.16
CA TYR A 156 9.30 -12.14 0.44
C TYR A 156 7.83 -11.68 0.51
N PHE A 157 7.07 -11.85 -0.57
CA PHE A 157 5.66 -11.48 -0.59
C PHE A 157 4.83 -12.26 0.42
N ALA A 158 5.10 -13.54 0.59
CA ALA A 158 4.41 -14.35 1.59
C ALA A 158 4.70 -13.84 3.00
N GLU A 159 5.96 -13.54 3.32
CA GLU A 159 6.36 -12.97 4.60
C GLU A 159 5.76 -11.56 4.80
N PHE A 160 5.75 -10.72 3.77
CA PHE A 160 5.12 -9.40 3.80
C PHE A 160 3.63 -9.49 4.17
N VAL A 161 2.89 -10.38 3.51
CA VAL A 161 1.45 -10.59 3.78
C VAL A 161 1.24 -11.08 5.21
N ASP A 162 2.05 -12.02 5.66
CA ASP A 162 1.96 -12.59 7.01
C ASP A 162 2.19 -11.52 8.09
N ILE A 163 3.18 -10.66 7.92
CA ILE A 163 3.45 -9.54 8.82
C ILE A 163 2.26 -8.56 8.86
N VAL A 164 1.76 -8.15 7.69
CA VAL A 164 0.63 -7.23 7.61
C VAL A 164 -0.60 -7.80 8.32
N VAL A 165 -0.93 -9.06 8.06
CA VAL A 165 -2.08 -9.73 8.68
C VAL A 165 -1.88 -9.90 10.20
N THR A 166 -0.68 -10.27 10.63
CA THR A 166 -0.34 -10.43 12.05
C THR A 166 -0.46 -9.08 12.77
N ALA A 167 0.12 -8.02 12.21
CA ALA A 167 0.07 -6.69 12.80
C ALA A 167 -1.37 -6.14 12.93
N LEU A 168 -2.25 -6.44 11.95
CA LEU A 168 -3.65 -6.01 12.01
C LEU A 168 -4.49 -6.80 13.02
N LYS A 169 -4.20 -8.09 13.23
CA LYS A 169 -5.03 -8.98 14.06
C LYS A 169 -4.57 -9.11 15.51
N SER A 170 -3.26 -9.06 15.76
CA SER A 170 -2.70 -9.30 17.09
C SER A 170 -2.61 -8.01 17.88
N GLU A 171 -2.83 -8.07 19.19
CA GLU A 171 -2.60 -6.92 20.08
C GLU A 171 -1.15 -6.46 20.04
N THR A 172 -0.22 -7.41 20.19
CA THR A 172 1.21 -7.24 20.04
C THR A 172 1.78 -8.36 19.19
N MET A 173 2.99 -8.19 18.69
CA MET A 173 3.69 -9.21 17.92
C MET A 173 5.20 -9.20 18.21
N ASN A 174 5.79 -10.39 18.17
CA ASN A 174 7.22 -10.61 18.00
C ASN A 174 7.39 -11.45 16.74
N TYR A 175 7.78 -10.80 15.67
CA TYR A 175 7.92 -11.43 14.36
C TYR A 175 9.40 -11.58 14.00
N GLN A 176 9.85 -12.79 13.77
CA GLN A 176 11.23 -13.10 13.39
C GLN A 176 11.20 -13.89 12.09
N GLY A 177 11.21 -13.18 10.97
CA GLY A 177 11.20 -13.75 9.63
C GLY A 177 12.59 -13.85 9.00
N LYS A 178 12.60 -14.21 7.73
CA LYS A 178 13.82 -14.27 6.92
C LYS A 178 14.26 -12.85 6.49
N TYR A 179 13.31 -12.01 6.16
CA TYR A 179 13.54 -10.68 5.62
C TYR A 179 13.31 -9.58 6.66
N TRP A 180 12.44 -9.81 7.62
CA TRP A 180 12.04 -8.83 8.61
C TRP A 180 12.07 -9.37 10.03
N SER A 181 12.45 -8.49 10.97
CA SER A 181 12.33 -8.74 12.40
C SER A 181 11.63 -7.55 13.06
N PHE A 182 10.51 -7.81 13.74
CA PHE A 182 9.73 -6.80 14.44
C PHE A 182 9.35 -7.26 15.86
N PRO A 183 9.97 -6.68 16.91
CA PRO A 183 11.03 -5.68 16.90
C PRO A 183 12.34 -6.25 16.32
N PRO A 184 13.28 -5.37 15.90
CA PRO A 184 14.63 -5.82 15.57
C PRO A 184 15.25 -6.58 16.73
N LYS A 185 16.10 -7.55 16.43
CA LYS A 185 16.81 -8.32 17.44
C LYS A 185 17.65 -7.39 18.32
N ASP A 186 17.59 -7.62 19.63
CA ASP A 186 18.35 -6.85 20.62
C ASP A 186 18.01 -5.34 20.64
N PHE A 187 16.82 -4.97 20.15
CA PHE A 187 16.38 -3.58 20.16
C PHE A 187 16.10 -3.10 21.59
N VAL A 188 16.77 -2.02 21.98
CA VAL A 188 16.59 -1.33 23.26
C VAL A 188 15.91 0.01 23.01
N ASN A 189 14.84 0.30 23.75
CA ASN A 189 14.21 1.62 23.71
C ASN A 189 15.03 2.61 24.55
N PRO A 190 15.64 3.66 23.94
CA PRO A 190 16.43 4.63 24.69
C PRO A 190 15.57 5.62 25.51
N HIS A 191 14.24 5.58 25.37
CA HIS A 191 13.34 6.48 26.08
C HIS A 191 12.81 5.85 27.35
N ASP A 192 13.33 6.35 28.48
CA ASP A 192 12.95 5.95 29.85
C ASP A 192 11.62 6.59 30.30
N HIS A 193 10.58 6.54 29.49
CA HIS A 193 9.29 7.09 29.88
C HIS A 193 8.32 5.96 30.30
N PRO A 194 7.74 6.00 31.52
CA PRO A 194 6.86 4.96 32.04
C PRO A 194 5.67 4.62 31.13
N VAL A 195 5.23 5.57 30.30
CA VAL A 195 4.17 5.37 29.31
C VAL A 195 4.56 4.31 28.28
N TYR A 196 5.81 4.26 27.86
CA TYR A 196 6.27 3.28 26.86
C TYR A 196 6.44 1.87 27.45
N SER A 197 6.69 1.75 28.75
CA SER A 197 6.82 0.48 29.44
C SER A 197 5.48 -0.13 29.89
N ASN A 198 4.41 0.66 29.94
CA ASN A 198 3.12 0.24 30.51
C ASN A 198 2.07 -0.18 29.46
N TYR A 199 2.34 -0.05 28.16
CA TYR A 199 1.35 -0.29 27.10
C TYR A 199 1.63 -1.54 26.25
N GLY A 200 1.86 -2.70 26.88
CA GLY A 200 1.88 -3.99 26.19
C GLY A 200 3.10 -4.27 25.31
N GLN A 201 4.06 -3.38 25.30
CA GLN A 201 5.38 -3.67 24.74
C GLN A 201 6.16 -4.40 25.83
N GLY A 202 6.44 -5.68 25.64
CA GLY A 202 7.27 -6.42 26.57
C GLY A 202 8.63 -5.76 26.69
N VAL A 203 8.85 -5.05 27.81
CA VAL A 203 10.14 -4.41 28.12
C VAL A 203 10.75 -5.16 29.29
N ASP A 204 11.93 -5.69 29.10
CA ASP A 204 12.68 -6.32 30.17
C ASP A 204 13.40 -5.31 31.07
N ASN A 205 14.09 -5.80 32.13
CA ASN A 205 14.83 -4.95 33.07
C ASN A 205 16.01 -4.17 32.42
N ASN A 206 16.38 -4.52 31.19
CA ASN A 206 17.42 -3.84 30.39
C ASN A 206 16.80 -2.91 29.34
N MET A 207 15.49 -2.65 29.41
CA MET A 207 14.73 -1.85 28.45
C MET A 207 14.72 -2.44 27.01
N ALA A 208 15.01 -3.74 26.85
CA ALA A 208 14.85 -4.43 25.59
C ALA A 208 13.38 -4.63 25.29
N ILE A 209 12.96 -4.26 24.08
CA ILE A 209 11.58 -4.42 23.64
C ILE A 209 11.45 -5.80 22.98
N SER A 210 10.59 -6.64 23.58
CA SER A 210 10.32 -8.00 23.08
C SER A 210 9.11 -8.09 22.14
N GLU A 211 8.22 -7.09 22.19
CA GLU A 211 7.00 -7.06 21.38
C GLU A 211 6.68 -5.64 20.91
N ILE A 212 6.02 -5.53 19.78
CA ILE A 212 5.49 -4.26 19.25
C ILE A 212 4.03 -4.43 18.84
N GLY A 213 3.31 -3.32 18.74
CA GLY A 213 1.96 -3.28 18.20
C GLY A 213 1.75 -2.04 17.34
N ILE A 214 0.82 -2.12 16.40
CA ILE A 214 0.42 -0.95 15.62
C ILE A 214 -0.73 -0.20 16.27
N ALA A 215 -0.85 1.09 15.97
CA ALA A 215 -1.99 1.94 16.33
C ALA A 215 -2.32 2.86 15.14
N PRO A 216 -3.63 3.04 14.81
CA PRO A 216 -4.78 2.36 15.43
C PRO A 216 -4.88 0.89 15.03
N LYS A 217 -5.82 0.17 15.62
CA LYS A 217 -6.29 -1.12 15.12
C LYS A 217 -7.52 -0.90 14.22
N PRO A 218 -7.71 -1.70 13.16
CA PRO A 218 -8.86 -1.56 12.26
C PRO A 218 -10.18 -1.96 12.91
#